data_8d76862bce2bed10049cc46609ff4468
#
_entry.id   8d76862bce2bed10049cc46609ff4468
#
_cell.length_a   1.000
_cell.length_b   1.000
_cell.length_c   1.000
_cell.angle_alpha   90.00
_cell.angle_beta   90.00
_cell.angle_gamma   90.00
#
_symmetry.space_group_name_H-M   'P 1'
#
loop_
_entity.id
_entity.type
_entity.pdbx_description
1 polymer ?
#
loop_
_entity_poly.entity_id
_entity_poly.type
_entity_poly.pdbx_seq_one_letter_code
_entity_poly.pdbx_strand_id
1 'polypeptide(L)'
;MVAAESAPCVYFKRLTPFLPERLDGFTVAHTQGSTGKYGEVSVSEAERLYTRGEGREVKVRIVDTTMGERIGNAIREAATRAQGRAASDPAAPILLDDAVGFVRYDAEESMAEANLLVGGRYVVAVTSRGFPGTVEVRRVARGIDLAGLARLKPAPN
;
A
#
# COMPACT_ATOMS: atom_id res chain seq x y z
N MET A 1 -1.85 -22.22 28.87
CA MET A 1 -2.56 -22.10 27.60
C MET A 1 -1.95 -20.97 26.79
N VAL A 2 -1.46 -21.32 25.65
CA VAL A 2 -0.88 -20.31 24.78
C VAL A 2 -2.03 -19.50 24.21
N ALA A 3 -2.03 -18.19 24.46
CA ALA A 3 -2.94 -17.30 23.77
C ALA A 3 -2.77 -17.55 22.28
N ALA A 4 -3.87 -17.65 21.55
CA ALA A 4 -3.81 -17.79 20.10
C ALA A 4 -2.85 -16.73 19.59
N GLU A 5 -1.64 -17.13 19.25
CA GLU A 5 -0.70 -16.21 18.65
C GLU A 5 -1.32 -15.75 17.34
N SER A 6 -1.52 -14.44 17.23
CA SER A 6 -1.81 -13.85 15.93
C SER A 6 -0.73 -14.37 14.98
N ALA A 7 -1.12 -14.89 13.82
CA ALA A 7 -0.19 -15.39 12.84
C ALA A 7 0.95 -14.39 12.68
N PRO A 8 2.21 -14.84 12.75
CA PRO A 8 3.34 -13.92 12.62
C PRO A 8 3.28 -13.20 11.27
N CYS A 9 3.79 -11.99 11.24
CA CYS A 9 3.89 -11.24 10.00
C CYS A 9 4.80 -11.97 9.01
N VAL A 10 4.50 -11.80 7.75
CA VAL A 10 5.36 -12.25 6.66
C VAL A 10 6.68 -11.48 6.74
N TYR A 11 7.81 -12.19 6.62
CA TYR A 11 9.11 -11.55 6.61
C TYR A 11 9.20 -10.55 5.44
N PHE A 12 9.78 -9.37 5.67
CA PHE A 12 9.75 -8.27 4.70
C PHE A 12 10.31 -8.66 3.33
N LYS A 13 11.28 -9.57 3.27
CA LYS A 13 11.85 -10.02 2.00
C LYS A 13 10.84 -10.77 1.13
N ARG A 14 9.76 -11.24 1.71
CA ARG A 14 8.66 -11.85 0.95
C ARG A 14 7.68 -10.81 0.42
N LEU A 15 7.69 -9.61 0.98
CA LEU A 15 6.90 -8.48 0.50
C LEU A 15 7.61 -7.76 -0.65
N THR A 16 8.93 -7.68 -0.60
CA THR A 16 9.74 -6.97 -1.59
C THR A 16 9.44 -7.35 -3.05
N PRO A 17 9.23 -8.66 -3.39
CA PRO A 17 8.93 -9.03 -4.78
C PRO A 17 7.63 -8.44 -5.34
N PHE A 18 6.73 -7.97 -4.48
CA PHE A 18 5.48 -7.35 -4.92
C PHE A 18 5.64 -5.86 -5.21
N LEU A 19 6.74 -5.25 -4.82
CA LEU A 19 7.07 -3.89 -5.22
C LEU A 19 7.43 -3.91 -6.71
N PRO A 20 6.89 -2.99 -7.54
CA PRO A 20 7.28 -2.95 -8.95
C PRO A 20 8.80 -2.83 -9.10
N GLU A 21 9.39 -3.71 -9.91
CA GLU A 21 10.83 -3.66 -10.16
C GLU A 21 11.22 -2.38 -10.87
N ARG A 22 10.32 -1.89 -11.72
CA ARG A 22 10.50 -0.63 -12.45
C ARG A 22 9.16 0.01 -12.74
N LEU A 23 9.17 1.31 -12.89
CA LEU A 23 8.05 2.08 -13.41
C LEU A 23 8.55 2.83 -14.64
N ASP A 24 7.77 2.83 -15.72
CA ASP A 24 8.15 3.48 -16.96
C ASP A 24 8.46 4.96 -16.77
N GLY A 25 9.67 5.36 -17.15
CA GLY A 25 10.12 6.73 -17.03
C GLY A 25 10.68 7.10 -15.66
N PHE A 26 10.70 6.16 -14.72
CA PHE A 26 11.24 6.38 -13.37
C PHE A 26 12.54 5.62 -13.16
N THR A 27 13.35 6.12 -12.23
CA THR A 27 14.54 5.45 -11.74
C THR A 27 14.30 5.03 -10.29
N VAL A 28 14.71 3.83 -9.92
CA VAL A 28 14.62 3.38 -8.54
C VAL A 28 15.68 4.11 -7.73
N ALA A 29 15.27 4.91 -6.75
CA ALA A 29 16.18 5.66 -5.89
C ALA A 29 16.69 4.82 -4.73
N HIS A 30 15.79 4.10 -4.06
CA HIS A 30 16.17 3.13 -3.02
C HIS A 30 15.06 2.14 -2.75
N THR A 31 15.44 1.02 -2.14
CA THR A 31 14.54 -0.02 -1.67
C THR A 31 14.95 -0.35 -0.24
N GLN A 32 13.97 -0.44 0.65
CA GLN A 32 14.23 -0.81 2.04
C GLN A 32 13.09 -1.65 2.59
N GLY A 33 13.36 -2.33 3.68
CA GLY A 33 12.36 -3.11 4.37
C GLY A 33 12.84 -3.51 5.74
N SER A 34 11.90 -3.90 6.59
CA SER A 34 12.20 -4.35 7.94
C SER A 34 11.08 -5.24 8.47
N THR A 35 11.44 -6.12 9.37
CA THR A 35 10.50 -6.90 10.16
C THR A 35 10.90 -6.69 11.62
N GLY A 36 9.95 -6.24 12.43
CA GLY A 36 10.22 -5.94 13.82
C GLY A 36 9.05 -6.32 14.71
N LYS A 37 9.37 -6.50 15.99
CA LYS A 37 8.36 -6.76 17.01
C LYS A 37 8.48 -5.69 18.08
N TYR A 38 7.37 -5.03 18.37
CA TYR A 38 7.29 -3.95 19.35
C TYR A 38 6.22 -4.33 20.38
N GLY A 39 6.67 -4.94 21.50
CA GLY A 39 5.74 -5.51 22.46
C GLY A 39 4.98 -6.68 21.83
N GLU A 40 3.65 -6.58 21.78
CA GLU A 40 2.79 -7.61 21.17
C GLU A 40 2.52 -7.33 19.68
N VAL A 41 3.00 -6.21 19.17
CA VAL A 41 2.76 -5.82 17.80
C VAL A 41 3.93 -6.21 16.92
N SER A 42 3.67 -6.96 15.86
CA SER A 42 4.65 -7.27 14.83
C SER A 42 4.32 -6.46 13.58
N VAL A 43 5.35 -5.96 12.92
CA VAL A 43 5.21 -5.19 11.68
C VAL A 43 6.29 -5.63 10.70
N SER A 44 5.89 -5.93 9.48
CA SER A 44 6.79 -6.09 8.35
C SER A 44 6.44 -5.06 7.31
N GLU A 45 7.43 -4.43 6.73
CA GLU A 45 7.21 -3.47 5.66
C GLU A 45 8.31 -3.56 4.62
N ALA A 46 7.95 -3.25 3.38
CA ALA A 46 8.89 -3.09 2.28
C ALA A 46 8.45 -1.87 1.49
N GLU A 47 9.41 -1.03 1.11
CA GLU A 47 9.10 0.15 0.31
C GLU A 47 10.16 0.39 -0.75
N ARG A 48 9.74 1.03 -1.82
CA ARG A 48 10.63 1.43 -2.91
C ARG A 48 10.25 2.83 -3.36
N LEU A 49 11.27 3.67 -3.50
CA LEU A 49 11.12 5.03 -3.99
C LEU A 49 11.58 5.09 -5.45
N TYR A 50 10.73 5.67 -6.28
CA TYR A 50 10.98 5.88 -7.70
C TYR A 50 11.00 7.37 -7.96
N THR A 51 11.97 7.83 -8.75
CA THR A 51 12.09 9.26 -9.08
C THR A 51 12.04 9.46 -10.59
N ARG A 52 11.49 10.60 -11.00
CA ARG A 52 11.40 10.99 -12.41
C ARG A 52 11.72 12.47 -12.53
N GLY A 53 12.97 12.80 -12.90
CA GLY A 53 13.43 14.17 -12.93
C GLY A 53 13.38 14.80 -11.55
N GLU A 54 13.44 16.12 -11.50
CA GLU A 54 13.37 16.85 -10.23
C GLU A 54 11.94 17.04 -9.78
N GLY A 55 11.69 16.80 -8.49
CA GLY A 55 10.42 17.07 -7.87
C GLY A 55 9.30 16.09 -8.16
N ARG A 56 9.57 15.02 -8.90
CA ARG A 56 8.58 13.98 -9.20
C ARG A 56 9.02 12.66 -8.61
N GLU A 57 8.16 12.09 -7.79
CA GLU A 57 8.46 10.81 -7.17
C GLU A 57 7.21 10.00 -6.90
N VAL A 58 7.40 8.67 -6.84
CA VAL A 58 6.37 7.73 -6.42
C VAL A 58 7.01 6.80 -5.40
N LYS A 59 6.30 6.56 -4.31
CA LYS A 59 6.71 5.58 -3.31
C LYS A 59 5.63 4.50 -3.20
N VAL A 60 6.06 3.24 -3.22
CA VAL A 60 5.18 2.10 -2.97
C VAL A 60 5.63 1.43 -1.69
N ARG A 61 4.69 1.27 -0.77
CA ARG A 61 4.95 0.64 0.52
C ARG A 61 3.93 -0.47 0.76
N ILE A 62 4.42 -1.63 1.18
CA ILE A 62 3.57 -2.78 1.51
C ILE A 62 3.81 -3.11 2.98
N VAL A 63 2.73 -3.24 3.75
CA VAL A 63 2.79 -3.48 5.19
C VAL A 63 1.98 -4.71 5.55
N ASP A 64 2.56 -5.57 6.38
CA ASP A 64 1.87 -6.65 7.07
C ASP A 64 2.06 -6.42 8.57
N THR A 65 0.96 -6.42 9.31
CA THR A 65 1.03 -6.13 10.75
C THR A 65 -0.05 -6.89 11.50
N THR A 66 0.26 -7.25 12.74
CA THR A 66 -0.74 -7.85 13.64
C THR A 66 -1.85 -6.87 14.01
N MET A 67 -1.68 -5.57 13.71
CA MET A 67 -2.74 -4.56 13.83
C MET A 67 -3.57 -4.43 12.55
N GLY A 68 -3.38 -5.35 11.60
CA GLY A 68 -3.97 -5.25 10.26
C GLY A 68 -5.49 -5.10 10.25
N GLU A 69 -6.19 -5.77 11.19
CA GLU A 69 -7.65 -5.65 11.28
C GLU A 69 -8.10 -4.24 11.60
N ARG A 70 -7.43 -3.59 12.54
CA ARG A 70 -7.76 -2.19 12.92
C ARG A 70 -7.45 -1.22 11.78
N ILE A 71 -6.31 -1.39 11.15
CA ILE A 71 -5.90 -0.56 10.00
C ILE A 71 -6.84 -0.83 8.82
N GLY A 72 -7.16 -2.11 8.57
CA GLY A 72 -8.06 -2.50 7.50
C GLY A 72 -9.45 -1.91 7.66
N ASN A 73 -9.97 -1.89 8.89
CA ASN A 73 -11.28 -1.29 9.17
C ASN A 73 -11.25 0.22 8.88
N ALA A 74 -10.16 0.91 9.25
CA ALA A 74 -10.01 2.34 8.95
C ALA A 74 -10.02 2.60 7.44
N ILE A 75 -9.36 1.75 6.66
CA ILE A 75 -9.33 1.86 5.20
C ILE A 75 -10.73 1.62 4.62
N ARG A 76 -11.43 0.59 5.09
CA ARG A 76 -12.80 0.29 4.64
C ARG A 76 -13.76 1.44 4.94
N GLU A 77 -13.65 2.03 6.12
CA GLU A 77 -14.47 3.18 6.51
C GLU A 77 -14.19 4.39 5.62
N ALA A 78 -12.91 4.66 5.33
CA ALA A 78 -12.53 5.75 4.43
C ALA A 78 -13.06 5.51 3.01
N ALA A 79 -12.98 4.27 2.51
CA ALA A 79 -13.51 3.91 1.21
C ALA A 79 -15.04 4.09 1.16
N THR A 80 -15.74 3.72 2.23
CA THR A 80 -17.18 3.88 2.33
C THR A 80 -17.57 5.36 2.33
N ARG A 81 -16.85 6.20 3.08
CA ARG A 81 -17.09 7.64 3.09
C ARG A 81 -16.85 8.29 1.73
N ALA A 82 -15.93 7.75 0.95
CA ALA A 82 -15.62 8.24 -0.40
C ALA A 82 -16.57 7.70 -1.46
N GLN A 83 -17.43 6.74 -1.09
CA GLN A 83 -18.34 6.09 -2.02
C GLN A 83 -19.28 7.10 -2.68
N GLY A 84 -19.47 6.96 -3.99
CA GLY A 84 -20.29 7.90 -4.77
C GLY A 84 -19.53 9.11 -5.28
N ARG A 85 -18.27 9.31 -4.88
CA ARG A 85 -17.46 10.41 -5.39
C ARG A 85 -16.83 10.03 -6.73
N ALA A 86 -16.72 11.02 -7.60
CA ALA A 86 -16.09 10.82 -8.91
C ALA A 86 -14.57 10.65 -8.75
N ALA A 87 -13.94 9.93 -9.69
CA ALA A 87 -12.50 9.72 -9.67
C ALA A 87 -11.69 11.03 -9.70
N SER A 88 -12.28 12.11 -10.21
CA SER A 88 -11.65 13.43 -10.25
C SER A 88 -11.78 14.22 -8.93
N ASP A 89 -12.56 13.72 -7.97
CA ASP A 89 -12.72 14.40 -6.67
C ASP A 89 -11.44 14.27 -5.84
N PRO A 90 -11.18 15.22 -4.91
CA PRO A 90 -9.98 15.13 -4.06
C PRO A 90 -9.88 13.84 -3.23
N ALA A 91 -11.00 13.18 -2.99
CA ALA A 91 -11.02 11.86 -2.37
C ALA A 91 -12.05 10.99 -3.10
N ALA A 92 -11.69 9.75 -3.41
CA ALA A 92 -12.56 8.85 -4.15
C ALA A 92 -12.23 7.40 -3.78
N PRO A 93 -13.19 6.48 -3.95
CA PRO A 93 -12.92 5.07 -3.73
C PRO A 93 -12.07 4.48 -4.85
N ILE A 94 -11.34 3.43 -4.55
CA ILE A 94 -10.67 2.62 -5.55
C ILE A 94 -10.99 1.15 -5.27
N LEU A 95 -11.44 0.45 -6.30
CA LEU A 95 -11.74 -0.99 -6.25
C LEU A 95 -10.90 -1.68 -7.31
N LEU A 96 -10.12 -2.63 -6.86
CA LEU A 96 -9.29 -3.48 -7.72
C LEU A 96 -9.53 -4.93 -7.30
N ASP A 97 -9.13 -5.88 -8.13
CA ASP A 97 -9.26 -7.29 -7.79
C ASP A 97 -8.51 -7.57 -6.48
N ASP A 98 -9.20 -8.16 -5.51
CA ASP A 98 -8.66 -8.51 -4.20
C ASP A 98 -8.26 -7.31 -3.33
N ALA A 99 -8.65 -6.08 -3.71
CA ALA A 99 -8.28 -4.89 -2.96
C ALA A 99 -9.39 -3.85 -2.93
N VAL A 100 -9.53 -3.20 -1.80
CA VAL A 100 -10.47 -2.10 -1.60
C VAL A 100 -9.74 -0.96 -0.89
N GLY A 101 -10.03 0.26 -1.27
CA GLY A 101 -9.41 1.39 -0.61
C GLY A 101 -9.91 2.73 -1.13
N PHE A 102 -9.08 3.72 -0.97
CA PHE A 102 -9.40 5.08 -1.39
C PHE A 102 -8.16 5.78 -1.93
N VAL A 103 -8.40 6.79 -2.72
CA VAL A 103 -7.36 7.71 -3.22
C VAL A 103 -7.66 9.11 -2.72
N ARG A 104 -6.62 9.89 -2.53
CA ARG A 104 -6.71 11.27 -2.07
C ARG A 104 -5.70 12.12 -2.81
N TYR A 105 -6.04 13.39 -3.05
CA TYR A 105 -5.15 14.36 -3.67
C TYR A 105 -5.15 15.66 -2.89
N ASP A 106 -3.96 16.15 -2.56
CA ASP A 106 -3.75 17.46 -1.94
C ASP A 106 -3.10 18.37 -2.97
N ALA A 107 -3.88 19.34 -3.46
CA ALA A 107 -3.42 20.25 -4.50
C ALA A 107 -2.31 21.20 -4.02
N GLU A 108 -2.33 21.57 -2.74
CA GLU A 108 -1.32 22.48 -2.20
C GLU A 108 0.06 21.83 -2.17
N GLU A 109 0.12 20.55 -1.84
CA GLU A 109 1.37 19.79 -1.78
C GLU A 109 1.68 19.08 -3.08
N SER A 110 0.78 19.11 -4.07
CA SER A 110 0.87 18.30 -5.30
C SER A 110 1.15 16.83 -4.98
N MET A 111 0.41 16.31 -4.00
CA MET A 111 0.65 14.98 -3.46
C MET A 111 -0.62 14.15 -3.53
N ALA A 112 -0.50 12.94 -4.03
CA ALA A 112 -1.60 11.99 -4.07
C ALA A 112 -1.22 10.74 -3.29
N GLU A 113 -2.22 10.04 -2.78
CA GLU A 113 -2.02 8.75 -2.16
C GLU A 113 -3.16 7.80 -2.47
N ALA A 114 -2.82 6.53 -2.60
CA ALA A 114 -3.77 5.44 -2.67
C ALA A 114 -3.48 4.51 -1.51
N ASN A 115 -4.48 4.18 -0.72
CA ASN A 115 -4.37 3.24 0.39
C ASN A 115 -5.30 2.08 0.13
N LEU A 116 -4.74 0.88 0.03
CA LEU A 116 -5.46 -0.33 -0.32
C LEU A 116 -5.34 -1.36 0.78
N LEU A 117 -6.44 -2.02 1.09
CA LEU A 117 -6.45 -3.23 1.89
C LEU A 117 -6.54 -4.40 0.92
N VAL A 118 -5.53 -5.25 0.91
CA VAL A 118 -5.38 -6.35 -0.05
C VAL A 118 -5.59 -7.68 0.65
N GLY A 119 -6.55 -8.46 0.15
CA GLY A 119 -6.89 -9.76 0.72
C GLY A 119 -7.33 -9.69 2.18
N GLY A 120 -7.82 -8.54 2.63
CA GLY A 120 -8.23 -8.34 4.02
C GLY A 120 -7.07 -8.28 5.02
N ARG A 121 -5.82 -8.24 4.55
CA ARG A 121 -4.66 -8.35 5.43
C ARG A 121 -3.55 -7.34 5.16
N TYR A 122 -3.12 -7.20 3.91
CA TYR A 122 -1.97 -6.35 3.58
C TYR A 122 -2.43 -4.94 3.26
N VAL A 123 -1.63 -3.97 3.68
CA VAL A 123 -1.86 -2.58 3.33
C VAL A 123 -0.84 -2.18 2.26
N VAL A 124 -1.34 -1.68 1.14
CA VAL A 124 -0.50 -1.14 0.08
C VAL A 124 -0.76 0.36 0.01
N ALA A 125 0.28 1.14 0.20
CA ALA A 125 0.21 2.59 0.09
C ALA A 125 1.06 3.03 -1.10
N VAL A 126 0.45 3.76 -2.03
CA VAL A 126 1.14 4.37 -3.16
C VAL A 126 1.01 5.87 -2.99
N THR A 127 2.14 6.56 -2.93
CA THR A 127 2.18 8.01 -2.77
C THR A 127 2.89 8.61 -3.96
N SER A 128 2.35 9.69 -4.53
CA SER A 128 3.04 10.43 -5.60
C SER A 128 3.23 11.88 -5.17
N ARG A 129 4.29 12.49 -5.69
CA ARG A 129 4.57 13.90 -5.48
C ARG A 129 4.97 14.52 -6.81
N GLY A 130 4.44 15.71 -7.10
CA GLY A 130 4.76 16.44 -8.32
C GLY A 130 3.90 16.09 -9.52
N PHE A 131 2.84 15.30 -9.34
CA PHE A 131 1.89 14.94 -10.39
C PHE A 131 0.51 15.53 -10.07
N PRO A 132 -0.25 15.96 -11.07
CA PRO A 132 -1.60 16.46 -10.84
C PRO A 132 -2.58 15.31 -10.63
N GLY A 133 -3.48 15.45 -9.64
CA GLY A 133 -4.55 14.48 -9.40
C GLY A 133 -4.09 13.11 -8.96
N THR A 134 -4.93 12.11 -9.14
CA THR A 134 -4.73 10.74 -8.65
C THR A 134 -4.41 9.72 -9.75
N VAL A 135 -4.25 10.17 -10.99
CA VAL A 135 -4.04 9.24 -12.13
C VAL A 135 -2.78 8.39 -11.94
N GLU A 136 -1.69 9.02 -11.47
CA GLU A 136 -0.43 8.31 -11.32
C GLU A 136 -0.50 7.21 -10.25
N VAL A 137 -1.04 7.52 -9.06
CA VAL A 137 -1.16 6.52 -8.00
C VAL A 137 -2.11 5.39 -8.38
N ARG A 138 -3.17 5.69 -9.14
CA ARG A 138 -4.09 4.66 -9.63
C ARG A 138 -3.41 3.73 -10.63
N ARG A 139 -2.64 4.30 -11.54
CA ARG A 139 -1.91 3.53 -12.56
C ARG A 139 -0.90 2.60 -11.89
N VAL A 140 -0.13 3.11 -10.94
CA VAL A 140 0.87 2.32 -10.22
C VAL A 140 0.19 1.19 -9.42
N ALA A 141 -0.89 1.50 -8.70
CA ALA A 141 -1.62 0.49 -7.93
C ALA A 141 -2.12 -0.65 -8.81
N ARG A 142 -2.66 -0.32 -10.00
CA ARG A 142 -3.15 -1.34 -10.94
C ARG A 142 -2.05 -2.25 -11.48
N GLY A 143 -0.81 -1.77 -11.50
CA GLY A 143 0.35 -2.54 -11.96
C GLY A 143 0.93 -3.50 -10.93
N ILE A 144 0.47 -3.45 -9.69
CA ILE A 144 0.94 -4.34 -8.63
C ILE A 144 0.16 -5.67 -8.71
N ASP A 145 0.86 -6.79 -8.48
CA ASP A 145 0.21 -8.11 -8.42
C ASP A 145 -0.54 -8.27 -7.09
N LEU A 146 -1.68 -7.61 -7.00
CA LEU A 146 -2.50 -7.61 -5.78
C LEU A 146 -3.10 -8.98 -5.49
N ALA A 147 -3.46 -9.74 -6.53
CA ALA A 147 -3.99 -11.09 -6.37
C ALA A 147 -2.93 -12.02 -5.76
N GLY A 148 -1.69 -11.92 -6.22
CA GLY A 148 -0.58 -12.68 -5.67
C GLY A 148 -0.30 -12.31 -4.23
N LEU A 149 -0.31 -11.01 -3.92
CA LEU A 149 -0.12 -10.52 -2.55
C LEU A 149 -1.24 -11.02 -1.63
N ALA A 150 -2.50 -11.00 -2.10
CA ALA A 150 -3.63 -11.46 -1.31
C ALA A 150 -3.50 -12.93 -0.90
N ARG A 151 -2.80 -13.73 -1.70
CA ARG A 151 -2.57 -15.16 -1.45
C ARG A 151 -1.33 -15.44 -0.60
N LEU A 152 -0.50 -14.43 -0.38
CA LEU A 152 0.73 -14.60 0.40
C LEU A 152 0.40 -14.86 1.87
N LYS A 153 0.94 -15.94 2.41
CA LYS A 153 0.72 -16.33 3.81
C LYS A 153 2.06 -16.50 4.53
N PRO A 154 2.08 -16.32 5.85
CA PRO A 154 3.28 -16.63 6.63
C PRO A 154 3.72 -18.05 6.35
N ALA A 155 5.03 -18.27 6.32
CA ALA A 155 5.55 -19.62 6.20
C ALA A 155 5.08 -20.45 7.40
N PRO A 156 4.64 -21.70 7.20
CA PRO A 156 4.33 -22.56 8.32
C PRO A 156 5.60 -22.83 9.13
N ASN A 157 5.47 -22.84 10.46
CA ASN A 157 6.57 -23.20 11.37
C ASN A 157 6.88 -24.68 11.23
#